data_ea10f44a9c13e1cd48e573ab6b90b7ed
#
_entry.id   ea10f44a9c13e1cd48e573ab6b90b7ed
#
_cell.length_a   1.000
_cell.length_b   1.000
_cell.length_c   1.000
_cell.angle_alpha   90.00
_cell.angle_beta   90.00
_cell.angle_gamma   90.00
#
_symmetry.space_group_name_H-M   'P 1'
#
loop_
_entity.id
_entity.type
_entity.pdbx_description
1 polymer ?
#
loop_
_entity_poly.entity_id
_entity_poly.type
_entity_poly.pdbx_seq_one_letter_code
_entity_poly.pdbx_strand_id
1 'polypeptide(L)'
;MDTPHNDKQRKSLFPYKLVQTLVGLIAVCFLVFCIRSPSTSGPSPFQTTSPEKETALKWIFITPYGEADSSYADLFPSQEDCTELAGTPVELSFYTIEKYLNMTASGISADVVTCWYADANFKRLETTGTTWALQDLLNKEIPGFTLPENFIRWCGNFRGDVYAYPHTGTILSEDTSIKSAAAMIGRKDILEKIHWDSQQPLSKAYCLEQLKAVRKAYPELTPCYMELSGLQQMFGVTADTGTAWEDPFFHPGTLESLEFMNTLFRERLLSRDVFTLSQESLLRQLQNGEIFLAASPSLGKLLSLLPESHPIWEQYEILSPILSDSGREPALSNNFEEQYASTLFVKNSTQSKFQARLLAAFYLQNMEPSPEQKNALVRSGLGDLLKNAEPMKPIGIDSQYTVPIIHYEILFSLYSNTRLATADERKQKFLENQIVNLVEDCSADEIAPTYARLVSELQRGDYKLLDTWKKQQYQKAISILQE
;
A
#
# COMPACT_ATOMS: atom_id res chain seq x y z
N MET A 1 27.25 -20.62 60.17
CA MET A 1 25.84 -20.83 60.42
C MET A 1 25.10 -20.06 59.34
N ASP A 2 24.69 -20.80 58.58
CA ASP A 2 23.61 -21.16 57.67
C ASP A 2 23.73 -20.67 56.22
N THR A 3 23.74 -21.68 55.39
CA THR A 3 23.84 -21.67 53.93
C THR A 3 22.51 -21.28 53.26
N PRO A 4 22.54 -20.65 52.07
CA PRO A 4 21.32 -20.42 51.33
C PRO A 4 21.00 -21.57 50.37
N HIS A 5 19.76 -21.89 50.32
CA HIS A 5 19.09 -22.85 49.44
C HIS A 5 19.15 -22.46 47.98
N ASN A 6 19.57 -23.42 47.20
CA ASN A 6 19.71 -23.39 45.75
C ASN A 6 18.39 -23.93 45.11
N ASP A 7 17.55 -23.07 44.55
CA ASP A 7 16.34 -23.49 43.86
C ASP A 7 16.63 -23.59 42.36
N LYS A 8 16.76 -24.84 41.90
CA LYS A 8 16.92 -25.18 40.49
C LYS A 8 15.61 -25.05 39.73
N GLN A 9 15.46 -24.02 38.95
CA GLN A 9 14.43 -23.96 37.89
C GLN A 9 14.66 -25.08 36.87
N ARG A 10 13.78 -26.06 36.85
CA ARG A 10 13.64 -27.06 35.78
C ARG A 10 13.10 -26.38 34.54
N LYS A 11 13.95 -26.14 33.56
CA LYS A 11 13.55 -25.84 32.19
C LYS A 11 12.98 -27.12 31.55
N SER A 12 11.70 -27.18 31.26
CA SER A 12 11.08 -28.22 30.44
C SER A 12 11.50 -28.04 28.97
N LEU A 13 12.47 -28.81 28.55
CA LEU A 13 12.82 -29.01 27.16
C LEU A 13 11.75 -29.91 26.52
N PHE A 14 10.70 -29.32 25.98
CA PHE A 14 9.88 -30.05 24.99
C PHE A 14 10.71 -30.26 23.73
N PRO A 15 10.86 -31.49 23.25
CA PRO A 15 11.76 -31.76 22.16
C PRO A 15 11.19 -31.26 20.83
N TYR A 16 11.79 -30.19 20.32
CA TYR A 16 11.52 -29.60 19.02
C TYR A 16 11.52 -30.61 17.86
N LYS A 17 12.25 -31.70 18.03
CA LYS A 17 12.27 -32.84 17.07
C LYS A 17 10.94 -33.58 16.96
N LEU A 18 10.10 -33.59 18.00
CA LEU A 18 8.81 -34.30 17.95
C LEU A 18 7.78 -33.56 17.09
N VAL A 19 7.83 -32.22 17.12
CA VAL A 19 6.93 -31.37 16.30
C VAL A 19 7.30 -31.45 14.83
N GLN A 20 8.60 -31.46 14.50
CA GLN A 20 9.05 -31.61 13.11
C GLN A 20 8.70 -32.98 12.52
N THR A 21 8.75 -34.06 13.33
CA THR A 21 8.36 -35.40 12.88
C THR A 21 6.84 -35.50 12.66
N LEU A 22 6.03 -34.84 13.48
CA LEU A 22 4.57 -34.83 13.34
C LEU A 22 4.11 -34.05 12.09
N VAL A 23 4.73 -32.91 11.80
CA VAL A 23 4.44 -32.11 10.60
C VAL A 23 4.86 -32.85 9.33
N GLY A 24 6.00 -33.54 9.36
CA GLY A 24 6.46 -34.38 8.24
C GLY A 24 5.52 -35.56 7.96
N LEU A 25 4.95 -36.20 8.99
CA LEU A 25 4.02 -37.32 8.84
C LEU A 25 2.67 -36.86 8.28
N ILE A 26 2.17 -35.71 8.67
CA ILE A 26 0.92 -35.13 8.15
C ILE A 26 1.07 -34.79 6.66
N ALA A 27 2.21 -34.21 6.24
CA ALA A 27 2.49 -33.91 4.84
C ALA A 27 2.55 -35.17 3.95
N VAL A 28 3.15 -36.25 4.45
CA VAL A 28 3.22 -37.54 3.73
C VAL A 28 1.84 -38.22 3.65
N CYS A 29 1.02 -38.14 4.70
CA CYS A 29 -0.36 -38.65 4.66
C CYS A 29 -1.24 -37.94 3.66
N PHE A 30 -1.07 -36.61 3.51
CA PHE A 30 -1.80 -35.82 2.51
C PHE A 30 -1.40 -36.18 1.08
N LEU A 31 -0.09 -36.39 0.83
CA LEU A 31 0.40 -36.82 -0.49
C LEU A 31 -0.10 -38.24 -0.89
N VAL A 32 -0.22 -39.13 0.07
CA VAL A 32 -0.71 -40.51 -0.18
C VAL A 32 -2.24 -40.55 -0.41
N PHE A 33 -2.99 -39.63 0.21
CA PHE A 33 -4.43 -39.52 0.01
C PHE A 33 -4.81 -38.96 -1.37
N CYS A 34 -4.00 -38.07 -1.93
CA CYS A 34 -4.22 -37.51 -3.28
C CYS A 34 -3.92 -38.50 -4.43
N ILE A 35 -3.19 -39.61 -4.17
CA ILE A 35 -2.79 -40.56 -5.20
C ILE A 35 -3.76 -41.80 -5.32
N ARG A 36 -4.73 -41.93 -4.39
CA ARG A 36 -5.65 -43.06 -4.37
C ARG A 36 -7.13 -42.70 -4.44
N SER A 37 -7.54 -42.12 -5.55
CA SER A 37 -8.97 -42.11 -5.91
C SER A 37 -9.16 -42.80 -7.25
N PRO A 38 -9.75 -43.99 -7.30
CA PRO A 38 -10.05 -44.65 -8.57
C PRO A 38 -11.27 -43.99 -9.22
N SER A 39 -11.08 -43.53 -10.45
CA SER A 39 -12.15 -43.11 -11.33
C SER A 39 -13.02 -44.29 -11.73
N THR A 40 -14.26 -44.33 -11.28
CA THR A 40 -15.30 -45.21 -11.87
C THR A 40 -16.23 -44.34 -12.71
N SER A 41 -16.05 -44.40 -14.01
CA SER A 41 -16.98 -43.90 -15.01
C SER A 41 -18.07 -44.92 -15.29
N GLY A 42 -19.32 -44.60 -14.99
CA GLY A 42 -20.50 -45.28 -15.50
C GLY A 42 -21.48 -44.24 -16.06
N PRO A 43 -22.06 -44.43 -17.24
CA PRO A 43 -22.98 -43.46 -17.80
C PRO A 43 -24.36 -43.59 -17.15
N SER A 44 -24.87 -42.49 -16.61
CA SER A 44 -26.25 -42.39 -16.16
C SER A 44 -27.07 -41.55 -17.13
N PRO A 45 -28.30 -41.92 -17.46
CA PRO A 45 -29.08 -41.29 -18.49
C PRO A 45 -29.87 -40.09 -17.96
N PHE A 46 -30.00 -39.09 -18.80
CA PHE A 46 -30.97 -38.00 -18.75
C PHE A 46 -31.17 -37.27 -17.40
N GLN A 47 -30.36 -36.26 -17.13
CA GLN A 47 -30.78 -35.18 -16.26
C GLN A 47 -31.23 -33.99 -17.13
N THR A 48 -32.51 -33.66 -17.01
CA THR A 48 -33.08 -32.37 -17.40
C THR A 48 -32.26 -31.28 -16.75
N THR A 49 -31.59 -30.44 -17.56
CA THR A 49 -30.87 -29.24 -17.13
C THR A 49 -31.87 -28.30 -16.49
N SER A 50 -31.88 -28.26 -15.16
CA SER A 50 -32.34 -27.09 -14.43
C SER A 50 -31.44 -25.91 -14.84
N PRO A 51 -31.94 -24.70 -14.98
CA PRO A 51 -31.07 -23.55 -15.26
C PRO A 51 -29.99 -23.50 -14.17
N GLU A 52 -28.74 -23.57 -14.59
CA GLU A 52 -27.61 -23.39 -13.68
C GLU A 52 -27.85 -22.08 -12.93
N LYS A 53 -27.97 -22.17 -11.62
CA LYS A 53 -28.06 -21.02 -10.76
C LYS A 53 -26.75 -20.26 -10.97
N GLU A 54 -26.78 -19.13 -11.65
CA GLU A 54 -25.62 -18.28 -11.84
C GLU A 54 -24.98 -18.06 -10.48
N THR A 55 -23.81 -18.66 -10.28
CA THR A 55 -23.05 -18.45 -9.05
C THR A 55 -22.46 -17.06 -9.08
N ALA A 56 -22.77 -16.28 -8.06
CA ALA A 56 -22.23 -14.92 -7.96
C ALA A 56 -20.70 -14.92 -7.97
N LEU A 57 -20.11 -13.90 -8.63
CA LEU A 57 -18.67 -13.68 -8.63
C LEU A 57 -18.25 -13.24 -7.22
N LYS A 58 -17.33 -13.96 -6.61
CA LYS A 58 -16.81 -13.64 -5.27
C LYS A 58 -15.65 -12.64 -5.39
N TRP A 59 -15.91 -11.40 -5.00
CA TRP A 59 -14.90 -10.35 -5.00
C TRP A 59 -14.56 -9.94 -3.58
N ILE A 60 -13.29 -10.11 -3.23
CA ILE A 60 -12.76 -9.77 -1.90
C ILE A 60 -11.92 -8.49 -1.99
N PHE A 61 -12.23 -7.53 -1.14
CA PHE A 61 -11.39 -6.37 -0.88
C PHE A 61 -10.55 -6.60 0.38
N ILE A 62 -9.24 -6.47 0.23
CA ILE A 62 -8.30 -6.52 1.35
C ILE A 62 -8.04 -5.08 1.78
N THR A 63 -8.42 -4.80 3.02
CA THR A 63 -8.25 -3.50 3.67
C THR A 63 -7.44 -3.65 4.95
N PRO A 64 -6.79 -2.59 5.45
CA PRO A 64 -6.07 -2.65 6.72
C PRO A 64 -6.97 -2.98 7.91
N TYR A 65 -8.28 -2.74 7.78
CA TYR A 65 -9.25 -2.79 8.90
C TYR A 65 -10.22 -3.98 8.82
N GLY A 66 -10.17 -4.77 7.77
CA GLY A 66 -11.09 -5.91 7.58
C GLY A 66 -12.48 -5.49 7.13
N GLU A 67 -13.51 -5.91 7.87
CA GLU A 67 -14.90 -5.54 7.55
C GLU A 67 -15.02 -4.02 7.54
N ALA A 68 -15.50 -3.48 6.43
CA ALA A 68 -15.60 -2.03 6.25
C ALA A 68 -16.38 -1.42 7.41
N ASP A 69 -15.71 -0.65 8.23
CA ASP A 69 -16.40 0.28 9.11
C ASP A 69 -17.25 1.18 8.20
N SER A 70 -18.48 1.43 8.60
CA SER A 70 -19.43 2.26 7.85
C SER A 70 -18.87 3.64 7.46
N SER A 71 -17.83 4.10 8.16
CA SER A 71 -17.11 5.35 7.86
C SER A 71 -16.28 5.31 6.56
N TYR A 72 -15.97 4.12 6.02
CA TYR A 72 -15.20 3.94 4.78
C TYR A 72 -16.02 3.36 3.64
N ALA A 73 -17.30 3.04 3.86
CA ALA A 73 -18.16 2.43 2.85
C ALA A 73 -18.21 3.25 1.55
N ASP A 74 -18.17 4.59 1.66
CA ASP A 74 -18.21 5.51 0.53
C ASP A 74 -16.90 5.55 -0.29
N LEU A 75 -15.82 4.96 0.21
CA LEU A 75 -14.54 4.88 -0.50
C LEU A 75 -14.44 3.69 -1.46
N PHE A 76 -15.34 2.71 -1.31
CA PHE A 76 -15.36 1.51 -2.12
C PHE A 76 -16.53 1.54 -3.09
N PRO A 77 -16.40 0.90 -4.27
CA PRO A 77 -17.52 0.74 -5.16
C PRO A 77 -18.64 -0.05 -4.47
N SER A 78 -19.87 0.33 -4.72
CA SER A 78 -21.02 -0.41 -4.19
C SER A 78 -21.10 -1.80 -4.81
N GLN A 79 -21.83 -2.71 -4.19
CA GLN A 79 -22.08 -4.03 -4.75
C GLN A 79 -22.82 -3.93 -6.11
N GLU A 80 -23.65 -2.89 -6.31
CA GLU A 80 -24.35 -2.63 -7.57
C GLU A 80 -23.36 -2.23 -8.65
N ASP A 81 -22.43 -1.31 -8.38
CA ASP A 81 -21.37 -0.90 -9.31
C ASP A 81 -20.49 -2.08 -9.72
N CYS A 82 -20.09 -2.90 -8.73
CA CYS A 82 -19.31 -4.11 -8.99
C CYS A 82 -20.07 -5.13 -9.86
N THR A 83 -21.37 -5.27 -9.65
CA THR A 83 -22.25 -6.15 -10.42
C THR A 83 -22.39 -5.66 -11.86
N GLU A 84 -22.57 -4.37 -12.08
CA GLU A 84 -22.65 -3.77 -13.42
C GLU A 84 -21.33 -3.98 -14.19
N LEU A 85 -20.20 -3.70 -13.55
CA LEU A 85 -18.88 -3.91 -14.15
C LEU A 85 -18.62 -5.36 -14.53
N ALA A 86 -18.86 -6.27 -13.61
CA ALA A 86 -18.63 -7.69 -13.82
C ALA A 86 -19.64 -8.30 -14.82
N GLY A 87 -20.82 -7.70 -14.98
CA GLY A 87 -21.91 -8.22 -15.80
C GLY A 87 -22.51 -9.51 -15.26
N THR A 88 -22.38 -9.75 -13.97
CA THR A 88 -22.92 -10.89 -13.22
C THR A 88 -23.12 -10.48 -11.77
N PRO A 89 -24.03 -11.10 -11.01
CA PRO A 89 -24.13 -10.84 -9.57
C PRO A 89 -22.78 -11.00 -8.87
N VAL A 90 -22.44 -10.03 -8.01
CA VAL A 90 -21.19 -10.03 -7.23
C VAL A 90 -21.50 -10.23 -5.76
N GLU A 91 -20.77 -11.11 -5.10
CA GLU A 91 -20.70 -11.25 -3.64
C GLU A 91 -19.45 -10.50 -3.15
N LEU A 92 -19.66 -9.32 -2.58
CA LEU A 92 -18.59 -8.44 -2.12
C LEU A 92 -18.27 -8.72 -0.64
N SER A 93 -16.99 -8.83 -0.32
CA SER A 93 -16.54 -9.06 1.05
C SER A 93 -15.28 -8.26 1.35
N PHE A 94 -15.10 -7.86 2.62
CA PHE A 94 -13.96 -7.09 3.09
C PHE A 94 -13.19 -7.85 4.17
N TYR A 95 -11.89 -8.02 4.00
CA TYR A 95 -11.04 -8.77 4.92
C TYR A 95 -9.69 -8.09 5.15
N THR A 96 -9.04 -8.41 6.28
CA THR A 96 -7.61 -8.19 6.42
C THR A 96 -6.85 -9.21 5.58
N ILE A 97 -5.58 -8.93 5.28
CA ILE A 97 -4.73 -9.86 4.54
C ILE A 97 -4.59 -11.21 5.27
N GLU A 98 -4.43 -11.20 6.60
CA GLU A 98 -4.30 -12.42 7.38
C GLU A 98 -5.57 -13.28 7.32
N LYS A 99 -6.76 -12.64 7.43
CA LYS A 99 -8.04 -13.35 7.30
C LYS A 99 -8.17 -13.99 5.92
N TYR A 100 -7.82 -13.26 4.87
CA TYR A 100 -7.85 -13.79 3.50
C TYR A 100 -6.88 -14.98 3.31
N LEU A 101 -5.64 -14.88 3.78
CA LEU A 101 -4.66 -15.96 3.68
C LEU A 101 -5.11 -17.21 4.44
N ASN A 102 -5.70 -17.06 5.63
CA ASN A 102 -6.25 -18.15 6.41
C ASN A 102 -7.42 -18.85 5.70
N MET A 103 -8.30 -18.07 5.05
CA MET A 103 -9.40 -18.62 4.25
C MET A 103 -8.87 -19.40 3.04
N THR A 104 -7.90 -18.85 2.33
CA THR A 104 -7.26 -19.51 1.18
C THR A 104 -6.59 -20.82 1.59
N ALA A 105 -5.88 -20.82 2.72
CA ALA A 105 -5.29 -22.04 3.30
C ALA A 105 -6.35 -23.08 3.69
N SER A 106 -7.58 -22.67 3.99
CA SER A 106 -8.73 -23.54 4.29
C SER A 106 -9.50 -23.98 3.05
N GLY A 107 -9.01 -23.65 1.83
CA GLY A 107 -9.64 -24.03 0.56
C GLY A 107 -10.80 -23.12 0.13
N ILE A 108 -11.03 -22.01 0.80
CA ILE A 108 -12.01 -20.99 0.40
C ILE A 108 -11.31 -20.05 -0.57
N SER A 109 -11.77 -20.01 -1.83
CA SER A 109 -11.21 -19.14 -2.86
C SER A 109 -12.16 -17.99 -3.21
N ALA A 110 -11.59 -16.82 -3.51
CA ALA A 110 -12.26 -15.76 -4.24
C ALA A 110 -12.09 -15.97 -5.74
N ASP A 111 -12.89 -15.27 -6.53
CA ASP A 111 -12.68 -15.16 -7.98
C ASP A 111 -11.80 -13.96 -8.30
N VAL A 112 -12.00 -12.86 -7.57
CA VAL A 112 -11.28 -11.60 -7.71
C VAL A 112 -10.84 -11.12 -6.34
N VAL A 113 -9.63 -10.59 -6.23
CA VAL A 113 -9.09 -10.05 -4.98
C VAL A 113 -8.46 -8.70 -5.25
N THR A 114 -8.97 -7.66 -4.62
CA THR A 114 -8.40 -6.31 -4.68
C THR A 114 -7.75 -5.98 -3.35
N CYS A 115 -6.47 -5.63 -3.35
CA CYS A 115 -5.79 -5.08 -2.19
C CYS A 115 -5.72 -3.57 -2.31
N TRP A 116 -6.22 -2.88 -1.28
CA TRP A 116 -6.31 -1.42 -1.26
C TRP A 116 -4.98 -0.74 -0.93
N TYR A 117 -4.03 -1.48 -0.38
CA TYR A 117 -2.73 -0.98 0.08
C TYR A 117 -1.60 -1.91 -0.31
N ALA A 118 -0.38 -1.45 -0.12
CA ALA A 118 0.80 -2.28 -0.32
C ALA A 118 0.91 -3.35 0.75
N ASP A 119 0.92 -4.60 0.34
CA ASP A 119 1.14 -5.72 1.24
C ASP A 119 2.04 -6.79 0.60
N ALA A 120 3.07 -7.17 1.34
CA ALA A 120 4.04 -8.15 0.91
C ALA A 120 3.43 -9.53 0.64
N ASN A 121 2.46 -9.94 1.47
CA ASN A 121 1.82 -11.23 1.33
C ASN A 121 0.85 -11.25 0.16
N PHE A 122 0.16 -10.12 -0.09
CA PHE A 122 -0.66 -9.98 -1.28
C PHE A 122 0.19 -10.12 -2.55
N LYS A 123 1.35 -9.50 -2.58
CA LYS A 123 2.31 -9.63 -3.68
C LYS A 123 2.82 -11.04 -3.90
N ARG A 124 3.04 -11.81 -2.82
CA ARG A 124 3.40 -13.23 -2.95
C ARG A 124 2.35 -14.05 -3.69
N LEU A 125 1.07 -13.67 -3.61
CA LEU A 125 0.01 -14.37 -4.34
C LEU A 125 0.24 -14.34 -5.86
N GLU A 126 0.82 -13.29 -6.40
CA GLU A 126 1.16 -13.19 -7.83
C GLU A 126 2.15 -14.27 -8.27
N THR A 127 3.07 -14.67 -7.39
CA THR A 127 4.12 -15.67 -7.70
C THR A 127 3.71 -17.11 -7.40
N THR A 128 2.56 -17.33 -6.77
CA THR A 128 2.11 -18.68 -6.37
C THR A 128 1.58 -19.54 -7.53
N GLY A 129 1.36 -18.93 -8.71
CA GLY A 129 0.73 -19.60 -9.85
C GLY A 129 -0.79 -19.80 -9.69
N THR A 130 -1.38 -19.27 -8.61
CA THR A 130 -2.83 -19.34 -8.33
C THR A 130 -3.61 -18.22 -9.02
N THR A 131 -2.93 -17.21 -9.54
CA THR A 131 -3.50 -16.06 -10.23
C THR A 131 -3.22 -16.10 -11.73
N TRP A 132 -4.07 -15.46 -12.52
CA TRP A 132 -3.85 -15.30 -13.95
C TRP A 132 -2.72 -14.29 -14.22
N ALA A 133 -1.86 -14.59 -15.20
CA ALA A 133 -1.24 -13.51 -15.96
C ALA A 133 -2.36 -12.81 -16.74
N LEU A 134 -2.45 -11.49 -16.66
CA LEU A 134 -3.59 -10.73 -17.21
C LEU A 134 -3.75 -10.95 -18.71
N GLN A 135 -2.64 -11.00 -19.43
CA GLN A 135 -2.67 -11.27 -20.88
C GLN A 135 -3.17 -12.69 -21.19
N ASP A 136 -2.88 -13.69 -20.35
CA ASP A 136 -3.37 -15.06 -20.53
C ASP A 136 -4.89 -15.13 -20.34
N LEU A 137 -5.41 -14.42 -19.34
CA LEU A 137 -6.85 -14.32 -19.11
C LEU A 137 -7.55 -13.66 -20.30
N LEU A 138 -7.00 -12.56 -20.81
CA LEU A 138 -7.52 -11.87 -21.99
C LEU A 138 -7.43 -12.74 -23.23
N ASN A 139 -6.32 -13.42 -23.49
CA ASN A 139 -6.15 -14.31 -24.62
C ASN A 139 -7.17 -15.45 -24.63
N LYS A 140 -7.51 -15.97 -23.44
CA LYS A 140 -8.49 -17.05 -23.27
C LYS A 140 -9.92 -16.57 -23.55
N GLU A 141 -10.33 -15.44 -23.01
CA GLU A 141 -11.74 -15.02 -22.97
C GLU A 141 -12.07 -13.90 -23.96
N ILE A 142 -11.08 -13.08 -24.34
CA ILE A 142 -11.21 -11.94 -25.28
C ILE A 142 -10.09 -12.01 -26.32
N PRO A 143 -10.05 -13.04 -27.19
CA PRO A 143 -8.97 -13.22 -28.15
C PRO A 143 -8.73 -11.99 -29.04
N GLY A 144 -7.48 -11.51 -29.07
CA GLY A 144 -7.07 -10.31 -29.81
C GLY A 144 -7.15 -9.01 -29.01
N PHE A 145 -7.52 -9.07 -27.72
CA PHE A 145 -7.33 -7.95 -26.82
C PHE A 145 -5.93 -8.01 -26.19
N THR A 146 -5.06 -7.11 -26.61
CA THR A 146 -3.66 -7.10 -26.18
C THR A 146 -3.41 -5.90 -25.27
N LEU A 147 -2.77 -6.14 -24.13
CA LEU A 147 -2.31 -5.06 -23.26
C LEU A 147 -1.21 -4.26 -23.95
N PRO A 148 -1.17 -2.93 -23.82
CA PRO A 148 -0.13 -2.11 -24.43
C PRO A 148 1.25 -2.44 -23.89
N GLU A 149 2.27 -2.26 -24.73
CA GLU A 149 3.65 -2.53 -24.36
C GLU A 149 4.14 -1.67 -23.19
N ASN A 150 3.74 -0.39 -23.15
CA ASN A 150 4.04 0.48 -22.02
C ASN A 150 3.41 -0.03 -20.70
N PHE A 151 2.17 -0.53 -20.73
CA PHE A 151 1.55 -1.14 -19.56
C PHE A 151 2.33 -2.37 -19.08
N ILE A 152 2.70 -3.26 -20.02
CA ILE A 152 3.51 -4.46 -19.71
C ILE A 152 4.86 -4.06 -19.15
N ARG A 153 5.50 -3.04 -19.72
CA ARG A 153 6.79 -2.53 -19.27
C ARG A 153 6.75 -1.98 -17.84
N TRP A 154 5.68 -1.28 -17.48
CA TRP A 154 5.52 -0.67 -16.15
C TRP A 154 5.06 -1.64 -15.07
N CYS A 155 4.14 -2.54 -15.39
CA CYS A 155 3.45 -3.41 -14.43
C CYS A 155 3.93 -4.86 -14.48
N GLY A 156 4.69 -5.23 -15.51
CA GLY A 156 5.16 -6.59 -15.72
C GLY A 156 6.38 -6.94 -14.89
N ASN A 157 6.53 -8.24 -14.70
CA ASN A 157 7.76 -8.82 -14.19
C ASN A 157 8.88 -8.74 -15.26
N PHE A 158 10.11 -9.14 -14.91
CA PHE A 158 11.24 -9.14 -15.88
C PHE A 158 11.06 -10.10 -17.07
N ARG A 159 9.97 -10.86 -17.12
CA ARG A 159 9.58 -11.69 -18.27
C ARG A 159 8.46 -11.06 -19.11
N GLY A 160 7.94 -9.92 -18.66
CA GLY A 160 6.82 -9.24 -19.30
C GLY A 160 5.44 -9.76 -18.87
N ASP A 161 5.35 -10.62 -17.84
CA ASP A 161 4.06 -11.06 -17.32
C ASP A 161 3.51 -10.05 -16.32
N VAL A 162 2.25 -9.65 -16.45
CA VAL A 162 1.53 -8.81 -15.51
C VAL A 162 0.50 -9.67 -14.79
N TYR A 163 0.56 -9.76 -13.46
CA TYR A 163 -0.37 -10.56 -12.66
C TYR A 163 -1.41 -9.73 -11.92
N ALA A 164 -1.09 -8.48 -11.57
CA ALA A 164 -2.00 -7.59 -10.87
C ALA A 164 -2.38 -6.40 -11.75
N TYR A 165 -3.66 -6.06 -11.81
CA TYR A 165 -4.11 -4.82 -12.44
C TYR A 165 -4.03 -3.68 -11.42
N PRO A 166 -3.19 -2.67 -11.64
CA PRO A 166 -3.10 -1.52 -10.74
C PRO A 166 -4.22 -0.52 -11.04
N HIS A 167 -4.87 -0.04 -9.99
CA HIS A 167 -5.92 0.97 -10.09
C HIS A 167 -5.34 2.39 -9.97
N THR A 168 -4.54 2.79 -10.95
CA THR A 168 -4.06 4.17 -11.04
C THR A 168 -4.27 4.69 -12.46
N GLY A 169 -4.93 5.83 -12.58
CA GLY A 169 -5.20 6.45 -13.88
C GLY A 169 -3.95 6.92 -14.64
N THR A 170 -2.79 6.92 -13.99
CA THR A 170 -1.57 7.55 -14.50
C THR A 170 -0.51 6.57 -15.02
N ILE A 171 -0.58 5.28 -14.69
CA ILE A 171 0.35 4.27 -15.25
C ILE A 171 0.32 4.24 -16.78
N LEU A 172 -0.74 4.72 -17.33
CA LEU A 172 -1.10 4.54 -18.75
C LEU A 172 -0.95 5.83 -19.55
N SER A 173 -0.65 6.96 -18.90
CA SER A 173 -0.33 8.20 -19.58
C SER A 173 1.14 8.22 -20.03
N GLU A 174 1.44 8.94 -21.11
CA GLU A 174 2.82 9.17 -21.56
C GLU A 174 3.61 10.04 -20.56
N ASP A 175 2.91 10.75 -19.66
CA ASP A 175 3.51 11.48 -18.56
C ASP A 175 3.73 10.56 -17.36
N THR A 176 4.93 9.99 -17.28
CA THR A 176 5.38 9.08 -16.23
C THR A 176 5.78 9.75 -14.93
N SER A 177 5.64 11.06 -14.82
CA SER A 177 6.00 11.82 -13.62
C SER A 177 4.82 11.91 -12.64
N ILE A 178 4.49 10.80 -12.02
CA ILE A 178 3.48 10.79 -10.95
C ILE A 178 4.14 11.22 -9.65
N LYS A 179 3.58 12.24 -9.04
CA LYS A 179 4.20 12.90 -7.91
C LYS A 179 3.21 13.00 -6.76
N SER A 180 3.50 12.38 -5.61
CA SER A 180 2.75 12.66 -4.39
C SER A 180 3.54 13.60 -3.49
N ALA A 181 2.89 14.64 -2.98
CA ALA A 181 3.42 15.47 -1.92
C ALA A 181 2.80 15.06 -0.59
N ALA A 182 3.54 15.18 0.50
CA ALA A 182 2.95 15.07 1.82
C ALA A 182 1.84 16.12 1.96
N ALA A 183 0.61 15.67 2.18
CA ALA A 183 -0.47 16.60 2.46
C ALA A 183 -0.30 17.18 3.86
N MET A 184 -0.41 18.50 3.95
CA MET A 184 -0.56 19.20 5.21
C MET A 184 -1.91 19.90 5.21
N ILE A 185 -2.71 19.71 6.26
CA ILE A 185 -4.00 20.36 6.43
C ILE A 185 -4.07 21.10 7.76
N GLY A 186 -4.84 22.17 7.80
CA GLY A 186 -5.05 22.97 9.02
C GLY A 186 -6.49 23.36 9.20
N ARG A 187 -6.92 23.55 10.45
CA ARG A 187 -8.28 23.99 10.79
C ARG A 187 -8.53 25.42 10.37
N LYS A 188 -9.48 25.62 9.44
CA LYS A 188 -9.83 26.91 8.83
C LYS A 188 -10.15 27.99 9.87
N ASP A 189 -10.99 27.67 10.85
CA ASP A 189 -11.44 28.63 11.86
C ASP A 189 -10.33 29.15 12.76
N ILE A 190 -9.25 28.39 12.91
CA ILE A 190 -8.08 28.79 13.68
C ILE A 190 -7.08 29.52 12.78
N LEU A 191 -6.85 29.03 11.56
CA LEU A 191 -5.98 29.66 10.57
C LEU A 191 -6.40 31.12 10.32
N GLU A 192 -7.71 31.36 10.16
CA GLU A 192 -8.25 32.72 10.02
C GLU A 192 -7.93 33.60 11.22
N LYS A 193 -8.12 33.09 12.43
CA LYS A 193 -7.88 33.88 13.67
C LYS A 193 -6.43 34.22 13.92
N ILE A 194 -5.51 33.33 13.52
CA ILE A 194 -4.06 33.59 13.66
C ILE A 194 -3.45 34.25 12.42
N HIS A 195 -4.26 34.57 11.42
CA HIS A 195 -3.86 35.15 10.14
C HIS A 195 -2.76 34.34 9.43
N TRP A 196 -2.95 32.99 9.40
CA TRP A 196 -2.07 32.09 8.71
C TRP A 196 -2.18 32.28 7.20
N ASP A 197 -1.05 32.52 6.53
CA ASP A 197 -1.03 32.53 5.06
C ASP A 197 -0.88 31.10 4.52
N SER A 198 -1.99 30.50 4.13
CA SER A 198 -2.05 29.10 3.66
C SER A 198 -1.41 28.91 2.28
N GLN A 199 -1.18 29.98 1.54
CA GLN A 199 -0.70 29.93 0.15
C GLN A 199 0.82 30.06 0.02
N GLN A 200 1.51 30.49 1.08
CA GLN A 200 2.96 30.64 1.06
C GLN A 200 3.65 29.46 1.74
N PRO A 201 4.77 28.99 1.17
CA PRO A 201 5.61 28.00 1.85
C PRO A 201 6.09 28.53 3.21
N LEU A 202 6.11 27.69 4.21
CA LEU A 202 6.33 28.06 5.60
C LEU A 202 7.76 27.78 6.04
N SER A 203 8.38 28.72 6.75
CA SER A 203 9.59 28.40 7.50
C SER A 203 9.28 27.58 8.75
N LYS A 204 10.21 26.71 9.17
CA LYS A 204 10.10 25.96 10.43
C LYS A 204 9.89 26.87 11.63
N ALA A 205 10.59 28.00 11.66
CA ALA A 205 10.49 28.99 12.73
C ALA A 205 9.09 29.59 12.83
N TYR A 206 8.50 29.99 11.69
CA TYR A 206 7.13 30.50 11.65
C TYR A 206 6.13 29.44 12.09
N CYS A 207 6.23 28.21 11.57
CA CYS A 207 5.36 27.11 11.96
C CYS A 207 5.42 26.87 13.49
N LEU A 208 6.62 26.82 14.05
CA LEU A 208 6.82 26.62 15.49
C LEU A 208 6.19 27.75 16.33
N GLU A 209 6.33 29.00 15.91
CA GLU A 209 5.72 30.15 16.57
C GLU A 209 4.20 30.05 16.57
N GLN A 210 3.61 29.77 15.43
CA GLN A 210 2.16 29.64 15.31
C GLN A 210 1.61 28.47 16.13
N LEU A 211 2.28 27.31 16.11
CA LEU A 211 1.88 26.18 16.94
C LEU A 211 1.94 26.50 18.45
N LYS A 212 2.92 27.27 18.91
CA LYS A 212 3.00 27.77 20.29
C LYS A 212 1.83 28.70 20.61
N ALA A 213 1.48 29.60 19.68
CA ALA A 213 0.33 30.48 19.85
C ALA A 213 -0.98 29.72 19.93
N VAL A 214 -1.18 28.72 19.05
CA VAL A 214 -2.37 27.85 19.06
C VAL A 214 -2.46 27.08 20.36
N ARG A 215 -1.40 26.45 20.82
CA ARG A 215 -1.38 25.71 22.09
C ARG A 215 -1.77 26.60 23.29
N LYS A 216 -1.31 27.86 23.27
CA LYS A 216 -1.64 28.81 24.35
C LYS A 216 -3.11 29.22 24.28
N ALA A 217 -3.65 29.44 23.09
CA ALA A 217 -5.02 29.90 22.88
C ALA A 217 -6.07 28.77 22.99
N TYR A 218 -5.69 27.53 22.65
CA TYR A 218 -6.54 26.35 22.56
C TYR A 218 -5.87 25.15 23.26
N PRO A 219 -5.75 25.14 24.59
CA PRO A 219 -5.01 24.14 25.34
C PRO A 219 -5.62 22.73 25.25
N GLU A 220 -6.89 22.63 24.83
CA GLU A 220 -7.62 21.36 24.60
C GLU A 220 -7.28 20.69 23.28
N LEU A 221 -6.72 21.43 22.32
CA LEU A 221 -6.38 20.89 21.02
C LEU A 221 -4.97 20.25 21.01
N THR A 222 -4.81 19.26 20.16
CA THR A 222 -3.50 18.81 19.71
C THR A 222 -2.96 19.82 18.68
N PRO A 223 -1.87 20.55 18.99
CA PRO A 223 -1.37 21.58 18.08
C PRO A 223 -0.96 21.01 16.73
N CYS A 224 -0.25 19.86 16.69
CA CYS A 224 0.02 19.19 15.42
C CYS A 224 0.14 17.67 15.57
N TYR A 225 -0.19 16.99 14.47
CA TYR A 225 0.12 15.60 14.17
C TYR A 225 1.00 15.61 12.91
N MET A 226 2.26 15.23 13.01
CA MET A 226 3.20 15.21 11.90
C MET A 226 3.99 13.91 11.92
N GLU A 227 3.82 13.10 10.90
CA GLU A 227 4.64 11.90 10.71
C GLU A 227 6.03 12.27 10.18
N LEU A 228 7.04 11.48 10.58
CA LEU A 228 8.42 11.68 10.11
C LEU A 228 8.50 11.65 8.58
N SER A 229 7.83 10.69 7.95
CA SER A 229 7.77 10.55 6.49
C SER A 229 7.20 11.79 5.80
N GLY A 230 6.20 12.44 6.40
CA GLY A 230 5.64 13.69 5.90
C GLY A 230 6.65 14.83 5.96
N LEU A 231 7.35 14.99 7.08
CA LEU A 231 8.42 15.99 7.22
C LEU A 231 9.60 15.69 6.28
N GLN A 232 9.98 14.42 6.13
CA GLN A 232 11.00 14.00 5.19
C GLN A 232 10.67 14.44 3.78
N GLN A 233 9.43 14.22 3.30
CA GLN A 233 9.01 14.69 1.98
C GLN A 233 9.06 16.20 1.87
N MET A 234 8.56 16.94 2.85
CA MET A 234 8.64 18.41 2.86
C MET A 234 10.08 18.91 2.82
N PHE A 235 11.04 18.15 3.40
CA PHE A 235 12.47 18.53 3.44
C PHE A 235 13.30 17.86 2.33
N GLY A 236 12.64 17.41 1.26
CA GLY A 236 13.29 16.96 0.03
C GLY A 236 13.86 15.54 0.11
N VAL A 237 13.45 14.74 1.10
CA VAL A 237 13.88 13.33 1.18
C VAL A 237 13.11 12.49 0.19
N THR A 238 13.83 11.79 -0.67
CA THR A 238 13.27 10.81 -1.60
C THR A 238 14.19 9.60 -1.70
N ALA A 239 13.61 8.43 -1.92
CA ALA A 239 14.36 7.22 -2.22
C ALA A 239 14.76 7.17 -3.70
N ASP A 240 13.95 7.74 -4.55
CA ASP A 240 14.16 7.79 -6.00
C ASP A 240 14.66 9.18 -6.41
N THR A 241 15.89 9.24 -6.87
CA THR A 241 16.50 10.48 -7.39
C THR A 241 16.28 10.66 -8.90
N GLY A 242 15.50 9.76 -9.54
CA GLY A 242 15.34 9.70 -10.99
C GLY A 242 16.48 8.98 -11.71
N THR A 243 17.62 8.79 -11.06
CA THR A 243 18.81 8.12 -11.61
C THR A 243 19.38 7.02 -10.72
N ALA A 244 19.06 7.07 -9.42
CA ALA A 244 19.53 6.10 -8.43
C ALA A 244 18.51 5.93 -7.32
N TRP A 245 18.54 4.78 -6.65
CA TRP A 245 17.88 4.58 -5.38
C TRP A 245 18.81 4.94 -4.23
N GLU A 246 18.32 5.75 -3.30
CA GLU A 246 19.02 6.11 -2.08
C GLU A 246 18.15 5.79 -0.87
N ASP A 247 18.76 5.25 0.19
CA ASP A 247 18.02 4.99 1.42
C ASP A 247 17.60 6.32 2.06
N PRO A 248 16.31 6.59 2.23
CA PRO A 248 15.80 7.84 2.79
C PRO A 248 16.42 8.17 4.15
N PHE A 249 16.75 7.16 4.95
CA PHE A 249 17.37 7.37 6.26
C PHE A 249 18.77 7.99 6.17
N PHE A 250 19.48 7.85 5.05
CA PHE A 250 20.80 8.45 4.86
C PHE A 250 20.76 9.87 4.28
N HIS A 251 19.58 10.30 3.85
CA HIS A 251 19.42 11.63 3.26
C HIS A 251 19.54 12.73 4.34
N PRO A 252 20.25 13.85 4.06
CA PRO A 252 20.41 14.94 5.04
C PRO A 252 19.10 15.54 5.56
N GLY A 253 18.06 15.56 4.73
CA GLY A 253 16.73 16.00 5.12
C GLY A 253 16.08 15.13 6.22
N THR A 254 16.50 13.88 6.38
CA THR A 254 16.02 13.02 7.46
C THR A 254 16.51 13.49 8.82
N LEU A 255 17.80 13.86 8.94
CA LEU A 255 18.31 14.44 10.18
C LEU A 255 17.55 15.74 10.51
N GLU A 256 17.36 16.63 9.52
CA GLU A 256 16.62 17.87 9.69
C GLU A 256 15.18 17.64 10.12
N SER A 257 14.50 16.60 9.58
CA SER A 257 13.15 16.18 9.97
C SER A 257 13.09 15.71 11.42
N LEU A 258 14.06 14.90 11.84
CA LEU A 258 14.17 14.40 13.21
C LEU A 258 14.43 15.51 14.22
N GLU A 259 15.33 16.45 13.91
CA GLU A 259 15.62 17.63 14.75
C GLU A 259 14.38 18.50 14.93
N PHE A 260 13.63 18.74 13.85
CA PHE A 260 12.40 19.50 13.92
C PHE A 260 11.31 18.78 14.69
N MET A 261 11.14 17.47 14.45
CA MET A 261 10.17 16.65 15.16
C MET A 261 10.47 16.55 16.67
N ASN A 262 11.75 16.39 17.07
CA ASN A 262 12.16 16.44 18.46
C ASN A 262 11.86 17.83 19.08
N THR A 263 12.10 18.91 18.35
CA THR A 263 11.75 20.27 18.81
C THR A 263 10.26 20.37 19.09
N LEU A 264 9.41 19.92 18.18
CA LEU A 264 7.95 19.91 18.36
C LEU A 264 7.53 19.05 19.56
N PHE A 265 8.15 17.89 19.75
CA PHE A 265 7.86 17.02 20.88
C PHE A 265 8.26 17.64 22.21
N ARG A 266 9.48 18.16 22.33
CA ARG A 266 9.98 18.80 23.55
C ARG A 266 9.17 20.04 23.93
N GLU A 267 8.73 20.81 22.96
CA GLU A 267 7.82 21.94 23.16
C GLU A 267 6.37 21.49 23.39
N ARG A 268 6.11 20.18 23.42
CA ARG A 268 4.79 19.55 23.57
C ARG A 268 3.76 20.03 22.54
N LEU A 269 4.18 20.28 21.33
CA LEU A 269 3.35 20.68 20.20
C LEU A 269 2.94 19.47 19.36
N LEU A 270 3.74 18.42 19.35
CA LEU A 270 3.48 17.19 18.64
C LEU A 270 2.55 16.28 19.44
N SER A 271 1.62 15.59 18.74
CA SER A 271 0.84 14.51 19.34
C SER A 271 1.75 13.46 19.96
N ARG A 272 1.43 12.99 21.16
CA ARG A 272 2.18 11.90 21.79
C ARG A 272 1.96 10.55 21.12
N ASP A 273 0.83 10.42 20.42
CA ASP A 273 0.43 9.17 19.78
C ASP A 273 0.93 9.10 18.32
N VAL A 274 1.79 10.03 17.89
CA VAL A 274 2.23 10.14 16.49
C VAL A 274 2.86 8.84 15.95
N PHE A 275 3.45 8.02 16.81
CA PHE A 275 4.06 6.74 16.43
C PHE A 275 3.12 5.53 16.57
N THR A 276 1.93 5.72 17.15
CA THR A 276 1.03 4.60 17.49
C THR A 276 -0.40 4.80 17.02
N LEU A 277 -0.74 6.02 16.59
CA LEU A 277 -2.10 6.34 16.16
C LEU A 277 -2.42 5.64 14.83
N SER A 278 -3.51 4.88 14.81
CA SER A 278 -4.00 4.31 13.55
C SER A 278 -4.59 5.39 12.64
N GLN A 279 -4.59 5.15 11.33
CA GLN A 279 -5.19 6.07 10.35
C GLN A 279 -6.67 6.34 10.64
N GLU A 280 -7.41 5.32 11.07
CA GLU A 280 -8.80 5.46 11.49
C GLU A 280 -8.95 6.41 12.68
N SER A 281 -8.11 6.26 13.69
CA SER A 281 -8.12 7.14 14.85
C SER A 281 -7.71 8.57 14.50
N LEU A 282 -6.76 8.75 13.58
CA LEU A 282 -6.38 10.04 13.04
C LEU A 282 -7.56 10.71 12.32
N LEU A 283 -8.23 9.98 11.42
CA LEU A 283 -9.38 10.52 10.69
C LEU A 283 -10.50 10.94 11.66
N ARG A 284 -10.80 10.12 12.67
CA ARG A 284 -11.80 10.44 13.70
C ARG A 284 -11.43 11.70 14.48
N GLN A 285 -10.16 11.86 14.89
CA GLN A 285 -9.70 13.07 15.57
C GLN A 285 -9.81 14.31 14.68
N LEU A 286 -9.52 14.17 13.39
CA LEU A 286 -9.71 15.25 12.42
C LEU A 286 -11.19 15.60 12.25
N GLN A 287 -12.06 14.60 12.09
CA GLN A 287 -13.52 14.84 12.00
C GLN A 287 -14.07 15.55 13.22
N ASN A 288 -13.56 15.23 14.41
CA ASN A 288 -13.95 15.89 15.66
C ASN A 288 -13.29 17.27 15.84
N GLY A 289 -12.39 17.68 14.95
CA GLY A 289 -11.64 18.93 15.08
C GLY A 289 -10.67 18.96 16.26
N GLU A 290 -10.16 17.83 16.71
CA GLU A 290 -9.27 17.69 17.86
C GLU A 290 -7.81 18.07 17.54
N ILE A 291 -7.45 18.11 16.25
CA ILE A 291 -6.09 18.43 15.77
C ILE A 291 -6.14 19.75 15.02
N PHE A 292 -5.22 20.68 15.30
CA PHE A 292 -5.13 21.92 14.54
C PHE A 292 -4.45 21.71 13.19
N LEU A 293 -3.27 21.11 13.17
CA LEU A 293 -2.46 20.89 11.98
C LEU A 293 -2.06 19.43 11.84
N ALA A 294 -2.27 18.84 10.67
CA ALA A 294 -1.86 17.47 10.40
C ALA A 294 -1.05 17.37 9.12
N ALA A 295 0.03 16.58 9.15
CA ALA A 295 0.90 16.31 8.00
C ALA A 295 1.34 14.86 7.98
N SER A 296 1.03 14.15 6.87
CA SER A 296 1.37 12.76 6.67
C SER A 296 1.20 12.37 5.20
N PRO A 297 2.04 11.50 4.64
CA PRO A 297 1.81 10.94 3.31
C PRO A 297 0.55 10.11 3.23
N SER A 298 0.27 9.32 4.28
CA SER A 298 -0.95 8.51 4.36
C SER A 298 -2.21 9.35 4.42
N LEU A 299 -2.13 10.55 5.03
CA LEU A 299 -3.21 11.52 5.05
C LEU A 299 -3.51 12.05 3.65
N GLY A 300 -2.49 12.40 2.85
CA GLY A 300 -2.68 12.81 1.45
C GLY A 300 -3.43 11.77 0.64
N LYS A 301 -3.06 10.51 0.80
CA LYS A 301 -3.74 9.38 0.19
C LYS A 301 -5.20 9.24 0.66
N LEU A 302 -5.43 9.34 1.96
CA LEU A 302 -6.78 9.27 2.52
C LEU A 302 -7.66 10.42 2.04
N LEU A 303 -7.13 11.66 2.09
CA LEU A 303 -7.87 12.86 1.70
C LEU A 303 -8.25 12.88 0.22
N SER A 304 -7.41 12.32 -0.67
CA SER A 304 -7.71 12.22 -2.09
C SER A 304 -8.89 11.29 -2.40
N LEU A 305 -9.20 10.38 -1.47
CA LEU A 305 -10.33 9.46 -1.59
C LEU A 305 -11.63 10.02 -1.03
N LEU A 306 -11.56 11.10 -0.23
CA LEU A 306 -12.75 11.69 0.36
C LEU A 306 -13.50 12.54 -0.69
N PRO A 307 -14.83 12.41 -0.80
CA PRO A 307 -15.62 13.28 -1.66
C PRO A 307 -15.52 14.74 -1.20
N GLU A 308 -15.67 15.69 -2.14
CA GLU A 308 -15.67 17.12 -1.82
C GLU A 308 -16.71 17.53 -0.76
N SER A 309 -17.80 16.76 -0.66
CA SER A 309 -18.84 16.93 0.35
C SER A 309 -18.50 16.35 1.72
N HIS A 310 -17.32 15.74 1.89
CA HIS A 310 -16.96 15.13 3.17
C HIS A 310 -16.80 16.21 4.26
N PRO A 311 -17.35 16.01 5.49
CA PRO A 311 -17.35 17.01 6.55
C PRO A 311 -15.96 17.55 6.95
N ILE A 312 -14.91 16.80 6.67
CA ILE A 312 -13.54 17.24 6.95
C ILE A 312 -13.17 18.50 6.14
N TRP A 313 -13.69 18.63 4.91
CA TRP A 313 -13.44 19.77 4.03
C TRP A 313 -14.18 21.03 4.45
N GLU A 314 -15.18 20.94 5.30
CA GLU A 314 -15.80 22.08 5.93
C GLU A 314 -14.88 22.70 7.00
N GLN A 315 -14.13 21.84 7.71
CA GLN A 315 -13.31 22.23 8.86
C GLN A 315 -11.84 22.51 8.51
N TYR A 316 -11.28 21.83 7.50
CA TYR A 316 -9.85 21.88 7.15
C TYR A 316 -9.63 22.41 5.75
N GLU A 317 -8.45 22.98 5.53
CA GLU A 317 -7.94 23.32 4.20
C GLU A 317 -6.52 22.75 4.01
N ILE A 318 -6.15 22.55 2.75
CA ILE A 318 -4.81 22.10 2.36
C ILE A 318 -3.86 23.31 2.48
N LEU A 319 -2.70 23.09 3.08
CA LEU A 319 -1.68 24.10 3.32
C LEU A 319 -0.44 23.84 2.47
N SER A 320 0.30 24.90 2.20
CA SER A 320 1.64 24.82 1.64
C SER A 320 2.62 24.10 2.58
N PRO A 321 3.61 23.37 2.06
CA PRO A 321 4.56 22.63 2.86
C PRO A 321 5.46 23.51 3.70
N ILE A 322 6.01 22.94 4.77
CA ILE A 322 7.09 23.56 5.54
C ILE A 322 8.39 23.40 4.76
N LEU A 323 9.14 24.46 4.58
CA LEU A 323 10.40 24.44 3.87
C LEU A 323 11.57 23.97 4.74
N SER A 324 12.48 23.25 4.13
CA SER A 324 13.80 22.95 4.70
C SER A 324 14.63 24.23 4.84
N ASP A 325 15.33 24.40 5.97
CA ASP A 325 16.27 25.54 6.16
C ASP A 325 17.45 25.48 5.17
N SER A 326 17.73 24.32 4.62
CA SER A 326 18.77 24.13 3.60
C SER A 326 18.31 24.51 2.18
N GLY A 327 17.07 24.99 2.02
CA GLY A 327 16.50 25.38 0.73
C GLY A 327 16.21 24.21 -0.22
N ARG A 328 16.07 22.98 0.32
CA ARG A 328 15.64 21.85 -0.50
C ARG A 328 14.18 21.99 -0.84
N GLU A 329 13.86 21.78 -2.10
CA GLU A 329 12.48 21.68 -2.54
C GLU A 329 11.80 20.43 -1.94
N PRO A 330 10.50 20.49 -1.62
CA PRO A 330 9.75 19.34 -1.21
C PRO A 330 9.89 18.20 -2.22
N ALA A 331 10.25 17.02 -1.73
CA ALA A 331 10.29 15.85 -2.57
C ALA A 331 8.86 15.41 -2.88
N LEU A 332 8.67 15.14 -4.13
CA LEU A 332 7.50 14.38 -4.54
C LEU A 332 7.80 12.95 -4.14
N SER A 333 6.97 12.36 -3.30
CA SER A 333 7.26 11.04 -2.76
C SER A 333 7.38 10.04 -3.90
N ASN A 334 8.57 9.51 -4.03
CA ASN A 334 8.88 8.36 -4.83
C ASN A 334 9.13 7.18 -3.88
N ASN A 335 8.20 6.95 -2.94
CA ASN A 335 8.35 5.80 -2.09
C ASN A 335 8.19 4.54 -2.93
N PHE A 336 9.29 3.83 -3.09
CA PHE A 336 9.40 2.53 -3.71
C PHE A 336 8.41 1.51 -3.15
N GLU A 337 7.88 1.77 -1.97
CA GLU A 337 7.02 0.91 -1.18
C GLU A 337 5.56 1.38 -1.15
N GLU A 338 5.28 2.63 -1.52
CA GLU A 338 3.90 3.11 -1.60
C GLU A 338 3.23 2.57 -2.86
N GLN A 339 2.20 1.82 -2.64
CA GLN A 339 1.55 1.05 -3.67
C GLN A 339 0.09 1.39 -3.79
N TYR A 340 -0.36 1.11 -4.97
CA TYR A 340 -1.72 1.32 -5.43
C TYR A 340 -2.60 0.17 -5.01
N ALA A 341 -3.90 0.43 -4.92
CA ALA A 341 -4.87 -0.63 -5.02
C ALA A 341 -4.57 -1.46 -6.27
N SER A 342 -4.51 -2.76 -6.12
CA SER A 342 -4.31 -3.66 -7.24
C SER A 342 -5.21 -4.88 -7.16
N THR A 343 -5.63 -5.39 -8.32
CA THR A 343 -6.55 -6.53 -8.41
C THR A 343 -5.88 -7.73 -9.03
N LEU A 344 -6.01 -8.86 -8.35
CA LEU A 344 -5.64 -10.20 -8.81
C LEU A 344 -6.88 -10.96 -9.28
N PHE A 345 -6.73 -11.75 -10.33
CA PHE A 345 -7.76 -12.65 -10.86
C PHE A 345 -7.35 -14.11 -10.59
N VAL A 346 -8.16 -14.84 -9.84
CA VAL A 346 -7.82 -16.19 -9.37
C VAL A 346 -8.02 -17.22 -10.46
N LYS A 347 -6.96 -18.00 -10.78
CA LYS A 347 -6.91 -18.90 -11.95
C LYS A 347 -7.85 -20.09 -11.84
N ASN A 348 -8.07 -20.59 -10.63
CA ASN A 348 -8.95 -21.77 -10.41
C ASN A 348 -10.44 -21.41 -10.36
N SER A 349 -10.79 -20.15 -10.60
CA SER A 349 -12.18 -19.70 -10.71
C SER A 349 -12.84 -20.29 -11.96
N THR A 350 -14.12 -20.69 -11.83
CA THR A 350 -14.98 -21.05 -12.97
C THR A 350 -15.55 -19.82 -13.67
N GLN A 351 -15.27 -18.61 -13.16
CA GLN A 351 -15.84 -17.33 -13.59
C GLN A 351 -14.90 -16.54 -14.52
N SER A 352 -13.96 -17.20 -15.21
CA SER A 352 -12.92 -16.53 -16.01
C SER A 352 -13.48 -15.54 -17.04
N LYS A 353 -14.68 -15.81 -17.61
CA LYS A 353 -15.34 -14.88 -18.53
C LYS A 353 -15.68 -13.54 -17.88
N PHE A 354 -16.22 -13.57 -16.66
CA PHE A 354 -16.58 -12.36 -15.91
C PHE A 354 -15.34 -11.66 -15.35
N GLN A 355 -14.30 -12.44 -14.99
CA GLN A 355 -12.99 -11.87 -14.64
C GLN A 355 -12.38 -11.09 -15.81
N ALA A 356 -12.41 -11.65 -17.03
CA ALA A 356 -11.89 -10.97 -18.21
C ALA A 356 -12.71 -9.73 -18.59
N ARG A 357 -14.05 -9.79 -18.44
CA ARG A 357 -14.93 -8.62 -18.59
C ARG A 357 -14.52 -7.50 -17.63
N LEU A 358 -14.34 -7.84 -16.35
CA LEU A 358 -13.95 -6.90 -15.31
C LEU A 358 -12.57 -6.28 -15.60
N LEU A 359 -11.59 -7.10 -16.01
CA LEU A 359 -10.28 -6.63 -16.42
C LEU A 359 -10.36 -5.66 -17.62
N ALA A 360 -11.18 -6.00 -18.62
CA ALA A 360 -11.41 -5.11 -19.76
C ALA A 360 -12.09 -3.81 -19.34
N ALA A 361 -13.05 -3.85 -18.43
CA ALA A 361 -13.72 -2.68 -17.88
C ALA A 361 -12.72 -1.76 -17.17
N PHE A 362 -11.86 -2.29 -16.31
CA PHE A 362 -10.79 -1.53 -15.65
C PHE A 362 -9.86 -0.86 -16.66
N TYR A 363 -9.49 -1.60 -17.71
CA TYR A 363 -8.65 -1.06 -18.77
C TYR A 363 -9.33 0.13 -19.46
N LEU A 364 -10.61 0.01 -19.85
CA LEU A 364 -11.35 1.03 -20.55
C LEU A 364 -11.64 2.29 -19.72
N GLN A 365 -11.62 2.18 -18.39
CA GLN A 365 -11.75 3.34 -17.50
C GLN A 365 -10.52 4.25 -17.55
N ASN A 366 -9.36 3.70 -17.89
CA ASN A 366 -8.10 4.40 -17.83
C ASN A 366 -7.47 4.62 -19.21
N MET A 367 -7.95 3.92 -20.26
CA MET A 367 -7.35 3.95 -21.59
C MET A 367 -8.38 3.94 -22.70
N GLU A 368 -8.09 4.70 -23.76
CA GLU A 368 -8.82 4.58 -24.99
C GLU A 368 -8.41 3.29 -25.74
N PRO A 369 -9.34 2.36 -26.02
CA PRO A 369 -8.99 1.10 -26.70
C PRO A 369 -8.67 1.33 -28.16
N SER A 370 -7.65 0.62 -28.67
CA SER A 370 -7.30 0.60 -30.08
C SER A 370 -8.45 0.01 -30.93
N PRO A 371 -8.48 0.26 -32.25
CA PRO A 371 -9.45 -0.37 -33.14
C PRO A 371 -9.48 -1.90 -33.04
N GLU A 372 -8.32 -2.53 -32.88
CA GLU A 372 -8.20 -3.99 -32.71
C GLU A 372 -8.81 -4.46 -31.41
N GLN A 373 -8.58 -3.74 -30.30
CA GLN A 373 -9.18 -4.02 -29.00
C GLN A 373 -10.71 -3.83 -29.01
N LYS A 374 -11.21 -2.73 -29.65
CA LYS A 374 -12.66 -2.52 -29.85
C LYS A 374 -13.27 -3.70 -30.60
N ASN A 375 -12.63 -4.16 -31.69
CA ASN A 375 -13.08 -5.31 -32.45
C ASN A 375 -13.05 -6.62 -31.66
N ALA A 376 -12.03 -6.82 -30.80
CA ALA A 376 -11.94 -8.00 -29.94
C ALA A 376 -13.09 -8.04 -28.91
N LEU A 377 -13.41 -6.90 -28.26
CA LEU A 377 -14.54 -6.77 -27.34
C LEU A 377 -15.88 -7.10 -28.01
N VAL A 378 -16.13 -6.53 -29.20
CA VAL A 378 -17.37 -6.80 -29.94
C VAL A 378 -17.49 -8.28 -30.30
N ARG A 379 -16.42 -8.91 -30.81
CA ARG A 379 -16.42 -10.34 -31.15
C ARG A 379 -16.62 -11.25 -29.94
N SER A 380 -16.16 -10.84 -28.76
CA SER A 380 -16.33 -11.58 -27.50
C SER A 380 -17.66 -11.29 -26.79
N GLY A 381 -18.55 -10.49 -27.42
CA GLY A 381 -19.87 -10.16 -26.86
C GLY A 381 -19.80 -9.12 -25.72
N LEU A 382 -18.71 -8.36 -25.61
CA LEU A 382 -18.47 -7.33 -24.60
C LEU A 382 -18.53 -5.90 -25.19
N GLY A 383 -19.19 -5.71 -26.32
CA GLY A 383 -19.34 -4.41 -26.97
C GLY A 383 -20.13 -3.36 -26.17
N ASP A 384 -20.89 -3.79 -25.18
CA ASP A 384 -21.57 -2.94 -24.21
C ASP A 384 -20.61 -2.10 -23.38
N LEU A 385 -19.43 -2.64 -23.04
CA LEU A 385 -18.39 -1.93 -22.31
C LEU A 385 -17.90 -0.66 -23.04
N LEU A 386 -18.00 -0.63 -24.36
CA LEU A 386 -17.62 0.54 -25.17
C LEU A 386 -18.63 1.70 -25.07
N LYS A 387 -19.86 1.43 -24.59
CA LYS A 387 -20.92 2.44 -24.48
C LYS A 387 -20.96 3.09 -23.11
N ASN A 388 -20.56 2.35 -22.09
CA ASN A 388 -20.67 2.72 -20.68
C ASN A 388 -19.30 3.14 -20.08
N ALA A 389 -18.32 3.49 -20.91
CA ALA A 389 -17.03 3.98 -20.46
C ALA A 389 -17.13 5.41 -19.89
N GLU A 390 -18.12 5.66 -19.03
CA GLU A 390 -18.00 6.78 -18.10
C GLU A 390 -16.93 6.43 -17.08
N PRO A 391 -16.00 7.34 -16.77
CA PRO A 391 -14.98 7.07 -15.78
C PRO A 391 -15.69 6.77 -14.46
N MET A 392 -15.63 5.51 -14.01
CA MET A 392 -15.93 5.20 -12.62
C MET A 392 -15.07 6.11 -11.74
N LYS A 393 -15.59 6.47 -10.57
CA LYS A 393 -14.71 6.98 -9.50
C LYS A 393 -13.49 6.05 -9.46
N PRO A 394 -12.30 6.54 -9.76
CA PRO A 394 -11.15 5.66 -9.82
C PRO A 394 -11.09 4.93 -8.49
N ILE A 395 -11.04 3.58 -8.54
CA ILE A 395 -10.60 2.79 -7.41
C ILE A 395 -9.11 3.09 -7.29
N GLY A 396 -8.77 4.30 -6.88
CA GLY A 396 -7.40 4.74 -6.89
C GLY A 396 -7.30 6.25 -6.72
N ILE A 397 -6.15 6.65 -6.31
CA ILE A 397 -5.75 7.96 -5.85
C ILE A 397 -5.76 8.95 -7.03
N ASP A 398 -6.30 10.16 -6.80
CA ASP A 398 -6.25 11.28 -7.73
C ASP A 398 -4.80 11.54 -8.19
N SER A 399 -4.64 11.82 -9.48
CA SER A 399 -3.36 11.98 -10.16
C SER A 399 -2.41 13.01 -9.54
N GLN A 400 -2.90 13.99 -8.83
CA GLN A 400 -2.06 14.98 -8.15
C GLN A 400 -1.31 14.43 -6.91
N TYR A 401 -1.68 13.23 -6.42
CA TYR A 401 -1.11 12.62 -5.22
C TYR A 401 -0.48 11.24 -5.47
N THR A 402 -0.25 10.84 -6.70
CA THR A 402 0.24 9.51 -7.05
C THR A 402 1.76 9.43 -7.21
N VAL A 403 2.32 8.29 -6.89
CA VAL A 403 3.77 8.01 -6.83
C VAL A 403 4.24 7.32 -8.11
N PRO A 404 5.43 7.64 -8.66
CA PRO A 404 5.99 6.90 -9.79
C PRO A 404 6.17 5.43 -9.47
N ILE A 405 5.72 4.60 -10.39
CA ILE A 405 5.87 3.17 -10.27
C ILE A 405 7.27 2.81 -10.72
N ILE A 406 8.10 2.50 -9.77
CA ILE A 406 9.33 1.82 -10.05
C ILE A 406 9.01 0.34 -10.07
N HIS A 407 9.45 -0.30 -11.10
CA HIS A 407 9.18 -1.64 -11.52
C HIS A 407 8.75 -2.58 -10.38
N TYR A 408 7.54 -3.07 -10.47
CA TYR A 408 6.86 -3.91 -9.49
C TYR A 408 7.72 -5.10 -9.02
N GLU A 409 8.54 -5.66 -9.90
CA GLU A 409 9.33 -6.85 -9.62
C GLU A 409 10.50 -6.61 -8.65
N ILE A 410 10.92 -5.37 -8.45
CA ILE A 410 11.98 -5.10 -7.46
C ILE A 410 11.51 -5.53 -6.07
N LEU A 411 10.25 -5.27 -5.76
CA LEU A 411 9.64 -5.67 -4.49
C LEU A 411 9.46 -7.19 -4.41
N PHE A 412 9.07 -7.84 -5.51
CA PHE A 412 8.92 -9.30 -5.54
C PHE A 412 10.22 -10.04 -5.31
N SER A 413 11.28 -9.60 -5.98
CA SER A 413 12.57 -10.25 -5.84
C SER A 413 13.13 -10.10 -4.42
N LEU A 414 12.77 -9.05 -3.67
CA LEU A 414 13.08 -8.92 -2.25
C LEU A 414 12.45 -10.05 -1.44
N TYR A 415 11.16 -10.27 -1.58
CA TYR A 415 10.44 -11.28 -0.81
C TYR A 415 10.78 -12.73 -1.22
N SER A 416 11.29 -12.94 -2.42
CA SER A 416 11.82 -14.23 -2.82
C SER A 416 13.18 -14.57 -2.17
N ASN A 417 13.90 -13.56 -1.66
CA ASN A 417 15.17 -13.72 -0.96
C ASN A 417 14.98 -13.62 0.56
N THR A 418 14.77 -14.75 1.22
CA THR A 418 14.49 -14.82 2.67
C THR A 418 15.51 -14.04 3.54
N ARG A 419 16.80 -14.04 3.18
CA ARG A 419 17.80 -13.30 3.93
C ARG A 419 17.63 -11.80 3.84
N LEU A 420 17.38 -11.28 2.63
CA LEU A 420 17.19 -9.85 2.40
C LEU A 420 15.84 -9.38 2.95
N ALA A 421 14.78 -10.17 2.78
CA ALA A 421 13.46 -9.87 3.38
C ALA A 421 13.55 -9.79 4.91
N THR A 422 14.25 -10.76 5.54
CA THR A 422 14.48 -10.72 7.00
C THR A 422 15.34 -9.53 7.41
N ALA A 423 16.32 -9.12 6.58
CA ALA A 423 17.14 -7.95 6.86
C ALA A 423 16.32 -6.67 6.77
N ASP A 424 15.41 -6.58 5.82
CA ASP A 424 14.49 -5.45 5.64
C ASP A 424 13.55 -5.32 6.84
N GLU A 425 12.86 -6.39 7.22
CA GLU A 425 11.99 -6.42 8.41
C GLU A 425 12.74 -6.02 9.70
N ARG A 426 13.97 -6.52 9.89
CA ARG A 426 14.78 -6.13 11.06
C ARG A 426 15.17 -4.68 11.00
N LYS A 427 15.51 -4.15 9.82
CA LYS A 427 15.85 -2.75 9.65
C LYS A 427 14.67 -1.86 9.98
N GLN A 428 13.47 -2.17 9.48
CA GLN A 428 12.25 -1.42 9.77
C GLN A 428 11.99 -1.37 11.29
N LYS A 429 11.93 -2.52 11.95
CA LYS A 429 11.74 -2.59 13.41
C LYS A 429 12.82 -1.87 14.22
N PHE A 430 14.08 -1.96 13.75
CA PHE A 430 15.18 -1.25 14.37
C PHE A 430 14.98 0.26 14.23
N LEU A 431 14.67 0.75 13.04
CA LEU A 431 14.45 2.17 12.78
C LEU A 431 13.22 2.72 13.53
N GLU A 432 12.11 2.00 13.57
CA GLU A 432 10.93 2.38 14.35
C GLU A 432 11.30 2.71 15.81
N ASN A 433 12.02 1.81 16.47
CA ASN A 433 12.44 2.02 17.85
C ASN A 433 13.44 3.17 18.00
N GLN A 434 14.39 3.31 17.05
CA GLN A 434 15.41 4.35 17.13
C GLN A 434 14.87 5.73 16.82
N ILE A 435 13.87 5.83 15.94
CA ILE A 435 13.18 7.09 15.62
C ILE A 435 12.43 7.60 16.85
N VAL A 436 11.71 6.72 17.55
CA VAL A 436 11.05 7.10 18.82
C VAL A 436 12.09 7.64 19.82
N ASN A 437 13.19 6.93 20.01
CA ASN A 437 14.27 7.37 20.90
C ASN A 437 14.84 8.75 20.48
N LEU A 438 15.11 8.97 19.20
CA LEU A 438 15.63 10.25 18.69
C LEU A 438 14.65 11.41 18.94
N VAL A 439 13.34 11.15 18.81
CA VAL A 439 12.33 12.19 18.95
C VAL A 439 11.95 12.43 20.42
N GLU A 440 11.80 11.40 21.22
CA GLU A 440 11.26 11.51 22.56
C GLU A 440 12.35 11.62 23.66
N ASP A 441 13.40 10.82 23.56
CA ASP A 441 14.37 10.65 24.65
C ASP A 441 15.64 11.50 24.49
N CYS A 442 16.09 11.75 23.25
CA CYS A 442 17.29 12.55 23.01
C CYS A 442 17.07 14.04 23.33
N SER A 443 18.08 14.67 23.93
CA SER A 443 18.18 16.13 23.96
C SER A 443 18.54 16.66 22.56
N ALA A 444 18.31 17.94 22.30
CA ALA A 444 18.54 18.51 20.98
C ALA A 444 19.99 18.37 20.47
N ASP A 445 20.97 18.39 21.37
CA ASP A 445 22.39 18.24 21.07
C ASP A 445 22.82 16.77 20.90
N GLU A 446 22.02 15.81 21.34
CA GLU A 446 22.29 14.37 21.19
C GLU A 446 21.76 13.77 19.89
N ILE A 447 20.82 14.46 19.18
CA ILE A 447 20.19 13.89 17.99
C ILE A 447 21.20 13.63 16.89
N ALA A 448 21.98 14.64 16.49
CA ALA A 448 22.93 14.53 15.39
C ALA A 448 24.01 13.44 15.65
N PRO A 449 24.67 13.38 16.83
CA PRO A 449 25.64 12.30 17.10
C PRO A 449 24.97 10.92 17.18
N THR A 450 23.76 10.81 17.74
CA THR A 450 23.04 9.53 17.79
C THR A 450 22.63 9.09 16.39
N TYR A 451 22.09 9.97 15.57
CA TYR A 451 21.76 9.70 14.17
C TYR A 451 23.01 9.24 13.38
N ALA A 452 24.15 9.92 13.50
CA ALA A 452 25.38 9.54 12.82
C ALA A 452 25.85 8.12 13.22
N ARG A 453 25.67 7.74 14.48
CA ARG A 453 25.95 6.36 14.94
C ARG A 453 25.02 5.35 14.28
N LEU A 454 23.71 5.65 14.19
CA LEU A 454 22.72 4.77 13.53
C LEU A 454 23.01 4.60 12.05
N VAL A 455 23.33 5.68 11.35
CA VAL A 455 23.76 5.64 9.94
C VAL A 455 24.97 4.70 9.79
N SER A 456 25.97 4.83 10.67
CA SER A 456 27.16 3.96 10.65
C SER A 456 26.82 2.49 10.90
N GLU A 457 25.82 2.19 11.71
CA GLU A 457 25.34 0.82 11.97
C GLU A 457 24.61 0.25 10.74
N LEU A 458 23.72 1.02 10.14
CA LEU A 458 22.98 0.62 8.94
C LEU A 458 23.86 0.42 7.70
N GLN A 459 25.06 0.99 7.68
CA GLN A 459 26.05 0.79 6.62
C GLN A 459 26.90 -0.48 6.80
N ARG A 460 26.47 -1.43 7.64
CA ARG A 460 27.23 -2.67 7.94
C ARG A 460 26.38 -3.92 7.76
N GLY A 461 27.05 -5.06 7.59
CA GLY A 461 26.44 -6.39 7.59
C GLY A 461 25.32 -6.57 6.59
N ASP A 462 24.23 -7.16 7.03
CA ASP A 462 23.06 -7.47 6.17
C ASP A 462 22.33 -6.21 5.71
N TYR A 463 22.37 -5.12 6.46
CA TYR A 463 21.76 -3.85 6.05
C TYR A 463 22.50 -3.23 4.85
N LYS A 464 23.85 -3.31 4.84
CA LYS A 464 24.63 -2.88 3.66
C LYS A 464 24.35 -3.75 2.43
N LEU A 465 24.19 -5.05 2.63
CA LEU A 465 23.83 -5.96 1.53
C LEU A 465 22.45 -5.63 0.96
N LEU A 466 21.47 -5.35 1.82
CA LEU A 466 20.15 -4.93 1.42
C LEU A 466 20.18 -3.62 0.63
N ASP A 467 20.87 -2.60 1.10
CA ASP A 467 21.04 -1.31 0.40
C ASP A 467 21.68 -1.50 -0.97
N THR A 468 22.77 -2.27 -1.04
CA THR A 468 23.45 -2.58 -2.29
C THR A 468 22.51 -3.31 -3.27
N TRP A 469 21.74 -4.26 -2.77
CA TRP A 469 20.78 -5.01 -3.57
C TRP A 469 19.66 -4.10 -4.10
N LYS A 470 19.06 -3.24 -3.25
CA LYS A 470 18.03 -2.28 -3.66
C LYS A 470 18.55 -1.36 -4.78
N LYS A 471 19.75 -0.84 -4.65
CA LYS A 471 20.42 -0.03 -5.68
C LYS A 471 20.59 -0.76 -7.02
N GLN A 472 21.03 -2.02 -6.97
CA GLN A 472 21.19 -2.83 -8.17
C GLN A 472 19.84 -3.12 -8.87
N GLN A 473 18.81 -3.46 -8.10
CA GLN A 473 17.48 -3.71 -8.68
C GLN A 473 16.89 -2.42 -9.27
N TYR A 474 17.08 -1.29 -8.60
CA TYR A 474 16.66 0.01 -9.12
C TYR A 474 17.31 0.30 -10.49
N GLN A 475 18.62 0.13 -10.61
CA GLN A 475 19.33 0.34 -11.87
C GLN A 475 18.81 -0.61 -12.96
N LYS A 476 18.52 -1.85 -12.63
CA LYS A 476 17.94 -2.81 -13.57
C LYS A 476 16.53 -2.38 -14.02
N ALA A 477 15.71 -1.86 -13.11
CA ALA A 477 14.39 -1.35 -13.46
C ALA A 477 14.46 -0.14 -14.38
N ILE A 478 15.33 0.83 -14.08
CA ILE A 478 15.53 2.01 -14.93
C ILE A 478 15.99 1.59 -16.34
N SER A 479 16.91 0.64 -16.49
CA SER A 479 17.34 0.18 -17.81
C SER A 479 16.18 -0.43 -18.62
N ILE A 480 15.30 -1.19 -17.99
CA ILE A 480 14.11 -1.77 -18.65
C ILE A 480 13.10 -0.69 -19.08
N LEU A 481 12.96 0.37 -18.26
CA LEU A 481 12.05 1.47 -18.59
C LEU A 481 12.56 2.39 -19.70
N GLN A 482 13.87 2.43 -19.90
CA GLN A 482 14.51 3.26 -20.94
C GLN A 482 14.66 2.53 -22.29
N GLU A 483 14.55 1.20 -22.32
CA GLU A 483 14.48 0.41 -23.56
C GLU A 483 13.08 0.47 -24.19
#